data_3bc3877e5e6b3ffbe54995bc72168bd8
#
_entry.id   3bc3877e5e6b3ffbe54995bc72168bd8
#
_cell.length_a   1.000
_cell.length_b   1.000
_cell.length_c   1.000
_cell.angle_alpha   90.00
_cell.angle_beta   90.00
_cell.angle_gamma   90.00
#
_symmetry.space_group_name_H-M   'P 1'
#
loop_
_entity.id
_entity.type
_entity.pdbx_description
1 polymer ?
#
loop_
_entity_poly.entity_id
_entity_poly.type
_entity_poly.pdbx_seq_one_letter_code
_entity_poly.pdbx_strand_id
1 'polypeptide(L)'
;MTQRLEDLSKTFVHLKNGGDAEPVAITPAFWRESSSGKRHYDRLAGVFEFRSAKDLHSSMQEMHPEADEILFLVSGAIDVVLEESGGERIISLQAGQAAIVPREIWHHLVMRHPGKLFFINSRTGMQGRHV
;
A
#
# COMPACT_ATOMS: atom_id res chain seq x y z
N MET A 1 -15.69 -25.59 0.74
CA MET A 1 -15.04 -24.28 0.98
C MET A 1 -16.04 -23.32 1.57
N THR A 2 -15.72 -22.69 2.67
CA THR A 2 -16.58 -21.68 3.27
C THR A 2 -16.33 -20.34 2.62
N GLN A 3 -17.40 -19.71 2.12
CA GLN A 3 -17.33 -18.35 1.59
C GLN A 3 -17.16 -17.36 2.73
N ARG A 4 -16.28 -16.39 2.59
CA ARG A 4 -16.02 -15.37 3.60
C ARG A 4 -16.27 -13.97 3.02
N LEU A 5 -16.83 -13.12 3.86
CA LEU A 5 -17.02 -11.71 3.56
C LEU A 5 -16.14 -10.90 4.51
N GLU A 6 -15.27 -10.07 3.94
CA GLU A 6 -14.35 -9.23 4.71
C GLU A 6 -14.48 -7.77 4.28
N ASP A 7 -14.35 -6.86 5.25
CA ASP A 7 -14.24 -5.43 5.01
C ASP A 7 -12.75 -5.08 4.93
N LEU A 8 -12.25 -4.79 3.72
CA LEU A 8 -10.82 -4.58 3.49
C LEU A 8 -10.27 -3.31 4.14
N SER A 9 -11.13 -2.42 4.67
CA SER A 9 -10.69 -1.29 5.47
C SER A 9 -10.40 -1.65 6.92
N LYS A 10 -10.89 -2.80 7.37
CA LYS A 10 -10.73 -3.31 8.74
C LYS A 10 -9.90 -4.57 8.80
N THR A 11 -9.85 -5.31 7.72
CA THR A 11 -9.17 -6.60 7.62
C THR A 11 -8.44 -6.65 6.30
N PHE A 12 -7.12 -6.73 6.34
CA PHE A 12 -6.34 -6.96 5.12
C PHE A 12 -6.37 -8.43 4.76
N VAL A 13 -5.97 -8.74 3.54
CA VAL A 13 -5.88 -10.11 3.06
C VAL A 13 -4.44 -10.43 2.71
N HIS A 14 -3.91 -11.46 3.36
CA HIS A 14 -2.59 -12.00 3.04
C HIS A 14 -2.73 -12.93 1.83
N LEU A 15 -2.15 -12.52 0.72
CA LEU A 15 -2.10 -13.32 -0.51
C LEU A 15 -0.85 -14.19 -0.45
N LYS A 16 -1.03 -15.44 -0.06
CA LYS A 16 0.08 -16.37 0.12
C LYS A 16 0.59 -16.89 -1.21
N ASN A 17 1.88 -17.15 -1.30
CA ASN A 17 2.52 -17.68 -2.51
C ASN A 17 1.91 -19.00 -2.98
N GLY A 18 1.37 -19.81 -2.07
CA GLY A 18 0.70 -21.07 -2.40
C GLY A 18 -0.72 -20.91 -2.93
N GLY A 19 -1.22 -19.68 -3.06
CA GLY A 19 -2.56 -19.41 -3.61
C GLY A 19 -3.64 -19.15 -2.57
N ASP A 20 -3.36 -19.33 -1.28
CA ASP A 20 -4.35 -19.05 -0.23
C ASP A 20 -4.49 -17.54 -0.01
N ALA A 21 -5.70 -17.12 0.32
CA ALA A 21 -6.01 -15.75 0.75
C ALA A 21 -6.47 -15.82 2.20
N GLU A 22 -5.68 -15.24 3.11
CA GLU A 22 -5.91 -15.32 4.54
C GLU A 22 -6.24 -13.94 5.11
N PRO A 23 -7.38 -13.78 5.82
CA PRO A 23 -7.69 -12.50 6.45
C PRO A 23 -6.74 -12.21 7.61
N VAL A 24 -6.33 -10.95 7.70
CA VAL A 24 -5.45 -10.45 8.75
C VAL A 24 -6.10 -9.22 9.38
N ALA A 25 -6.49 -9.33 10.64
CA ALA A 25 -7.09 -8.20 11.34
C ALA A 25 -6.10 -7.04 11.50
N ILE A 26 -6.55 -5.83 11.17
CA ILE A 26 -5.75 -4.63 11.34
C ILE A 26 -5.87 -4.16 12.78
N THR A 27 -4.77 -4.27 13.52
CA THR A 27 -4.68 -3.87 14.92
C THR A 27 -3.41 -3.02 15.10
N PRO A 28 -3.26 -2.32 16.23
CA PRO A 28 -1.98 -1.66 16.52
C PRO A 28 -0.80 -2.64 16.47
N ALA A 29 -1.02 -3.88 16.91
CA ALA A 29 0.01 -4.92 16.85
C ALA A 29 0.40 -5.25 15.39
N PHE A 30 -0.57 -5.28 14.47
CA PHE A 30 -0.29 -5.52 13.05
C PHE A 30 0.72 -4.49 12.51
N TRP A 31 0.48 -3.21 12.76
CA TRP A 31 1.36 -2.16 12.26
C TRP A 31 2.78 -2.28 12.83
N ARG A 32 2.90 -2.55 14.14
CA ARG A 32 4.20 -2.76 14.77
C ARG A 32 4.93 -3.97 14.21
N GLU A 33 4.23 -5.10 14.10
CA GLU A 33 4.82 -6.36 13.65
C GLU A 33 5.20 -6.34 12.17
N SER A 34 4.36 -5.74 11.33
CA SER A 34 4.64 -5.66 9.89
C SER A 34 5.82 -4.73 9.59
N SER A 35 5.97 -3.65 10.37
CA SER A 35 7.08 -2.70 10.19
C SER A 35 8.39 -3.22 10.77
N SER A 36 8.33 -4.07 11.81
CA SER A 36 9.52 -4.61 12.48
C SER A 36 10.06 -5.87 11.82
N GLY A 37 9.37 -6.42 10.83
CA GLY A 37 9.75 -7.67 10.18
C GLY A 37 9.47 -8.92 11.00
N LYS A 38 8.77 -8.81 12.14
CA LYS A 38 8.44 -9.97 12.98
C LYS A 38 7.46 -10.93 12.32
N ARG A 39 6.62 -10.41 11.43
CA ARG A 39 5.70 -11.23 10.66
C ARG A 39 6.02 -11.11 9.18
N HIS A 40 6.02 -12.25 8.54
CA HIS A 40 6.24 -12.34 7.10
C HIS A 40 4.90 -12.38 6.37
N TYR A 41 4.72 -11.47 5.42
CA TYR A 41 3.58 -11.48 4.50
C TYR A 41 4.10 -11.47 3.07
N ASP A 42 3.68 -12.45 2.28
CA ASP A 42 4.07 -12.51 0.87
C ASP A 42 3.57 -11.27 0.14
N ARG A 43 2.26 -11.06 0.15
CA ARG A 43 1.64 -9.82 -0.30
C ARG A 43 0.39 -9.56 0.52
N LEU A 44 0.09 -8.29 0.72
CA LEU A 44 -1.11 -7.86 1.40
C LEU A 44 -1.99 -7.06 0.45
N ALA A 45 -3.28 -7.33 0.48
CA ALA A 45 -4.30 -6.54 -0.20
C ALA A 45 -5.19 -5.87 0.84
N GLY A 46 -5.52 -4.61 0.61
CA GLY A 46 -6.38 -3.90 1.54
C GLY A 46 -6.87 -2.58 0.97
N VAL A 47 -7.74 -1.93 1.73
CA VAL A 47 -8.25 -0.60 1.41
C VAL A 47 -8.02 0.29 2.62
N PHE A 48 -7.59 1.52 2.39
CA PHE A 48 -7.62 2.50 3.45
C PHE A 48 -8.24 3.81 2.96
N GLU A 49 -8.94 4.44 3.88
CA GLU A 49 -9.55 5.73 3.65
C GLU A 49 -8.56 6.81 4.07
N PHE A 50 -8.41 7.82 3.24
CA PHE A 50 -7.55 8.95 3.56
C PHE A 50 -8.35 10.25 3.51
N ARG A 51 -8.25 11.05 4.57
CA ARG A 51 -8.94 12.32 4.73
C ARG A 51 -7.99 13.49 4.78
N SER A 52 -6.72 13.19 5.07
CA SER A 52 -5.66 14.19 5.16
C SER A 52 -4.34 13.60 4.68
N ALA A 53 -3.33 14.46 4.52
CA ALA A 53 -1.99 14.04 4.14
C ALA A 53 -1.38 13.03 5.12
N LYS A 54 -1.74 13.13 6.41
CA LYS A 54 -1.27 12.19 7.42
C LYS A 54 -1.69 10.77 7.16
N ASP A 55 -2.88 10.57 6.63
CA ASP A 55 -3.41 9.23 6.37
C ASP A 55 -2.63 8.50 5.27
N LEU A 56 -2.00 9.26 4.38
CA LEU A 56 -1.16 8.73 3.31
C LEU A 56 0.33 8.71 3.67
N HIS A 57 0.69 9.15 4.88
CA HIS A 57 2.09 9.26 5.32
C HIS A 57 2.94 10.03 4.30
N SER A 58 2.42 11.18 3.80
CA SER A 58 3.03 11.93 2.70
C SER A 58 4.43 12.47 3.00
N SER A 59 4.81 12.55 4.28
CA SER A 59 6.16 12.93 4.68
C SER A 59 7.18 11.77 4.62
N MET A 60 6.70 10.57 4.32
CA MET A 60 7.52 9.36 4.30
C MET A 60 7.55 8.76 2.90
N GLN A 61 8.73 8.35 2.48
CA GLN A 61 8.88 7.50 1.31
C GLN A 61 8.94 6.03 1.74
N GLU A 62 8.42 5.16 0.91
CA GLU A 62 8.48 3.71 1.10
C GLU A 62 9.14 3.06 -0.11
N MET A 63 9.75 1.90 0.13
CA MET A 63 10.31 1.08 -0.93
C MET A 63 10.04 -0.38 -0.60
N HIS A 64 9.51 -1.12 -1.57
CA HIS A 64 9.21 -2.54 -1.43
C HIS A 64 10.18 -3.33 -2.30
N PRO A 65 11.13 -4.07 -1.71
CA PRO A 65 12.15 -4.76 -2.51
C PRO A 65 11.68 -6.07 -3.14
N GLU A 66 10.64 -6.71 -2.57
CA GLU A 66 10.26 -8.07 -2.93
C GLU A 66 9.19 -8.17 -4.02
N ALA A 67 8.40 -7.12 -4.24
CA ALA A 67 7.33 -7.17 -5.22
C ALA A 67 6.91 -5.78 -5.68
N ASP A 68 6.42 -5.71 -6.91
CA ASP A 68 5.77 -4.50 -7.40
C ASP A 68 4.52 -4.21 -6.59
N GLU A 69 4.22 -2.93 -6.36
CA GLU A 69 3.02 -2.51 -5.66
C GLU A 69 1.94 -2.10 -6.65
N ILE A 70 0.70 -2.47 -6.37
CA ILE A 70 -0.46 -2.00 -7.12
C ILE A 70 -1.22 -1.02 -6.25
N LEU A 71 -1.49 0.16 -6.79
CA LEU A 71 -2.29 1.20 -6.15
C LEU A 71 -3.49 1.47 -7.05
N PHE A 72 -4.68 1.10 -6.60
CA PHE A 72 -5.92 1.38 -7.34
C PHE A 72 -6.74 2.39 -6.57
N LEU A 73 -7.01 3.53 -7.20
CA LEU A 73 -7.78 4.59 -6.55
C LEU A 73 -9.28 4.34 -6.70
N VAL A 74 -9.95 4.08 -5.59
CA VAL A 74 -11.39 3.85 -5.56
C VAL A 74 -12.14 5.18 -5.65
N SER A 75 -11.69 6.18 -4.90
CA SER A 75 -12.28 7.53 -4.90
C SER A 75 -11.23 8.55 -4.49
N GLY A 76 -11.51 9.82 -4.76
CA GLY A 76 -10.57 10.90 -4.48
C GLY A 76 -9.57 11.12 -5.59
N ALA A 77 -8.45 11.75 -5.24
CA ALA A 77 -7.34 11.98 -6.18
C ALA A 77 -6.02 12.01 -5.41
N ILE A 78 -5.00 11.36 -5.95
CA ILE A 78 -3.65 11.35 -5.38
C ILE A 78 -2.61 11.52 -6.48
N ASP A 79 -1.42 11.99 -6.09
CA ASP A 79 -0.23 11.87 -6.91
C ASP A 79 0.66 10.79 -6.32
N VAL A 80 1.16 9.92 -7.17
CA VAL A 80 2.20 8.94 -6.83
C VAL A 80 3.52 9.52 -7.30
N VAL A 81 4.42 9.80 -6.37
CA VAL A 81 5.72 10.38 -6.67
C VAL A 81 6.77 9.29 -6.61
N LEU A 82 7.36 8.99 -7.76
CA LEU A 82 8.40 7.96 -7.90
C LEU A 82 9.76 8.62 -7.99
N GLU A 83 10.73 8.11 -7.26
CA GLU A 83 12.11 8.57 -7.36
C GLU A 83 12.85 7.67 -8.35
N GLU A 84 13.13 8.22 -9.53
CA GLU A 84 13.83 7.51 -10.60
C GLU A 84 15.21 8.12 -10.83
N SER A 85 16.07 7.42 -11.57
CA SER A 85 17.35 7.96 -11.97
C SER A 85 17.14 9.19 -12.86
N GLY A 86 17.58 10.34 -12.41
CA GLY A 86 17.39 11.60 -13.13
C GLY A 86 16.31 12.50 -12.56
N GLY A 87 15.64 12.09 -11.48
CA GLY A 87 14.69 12.94 -10.77
C GLY A 87 13.39 12.25 -10.40
N GLU A 88 12.41 13.06 -10.05
CA GLU A 88 11.10 12.55 -9.65
C GLU A 88 10.17 12.43 -10.85
N ARG A 89 9.38 11.38 -10.86
CA ARG A 89 8.29 11.20 -11.80
C ARG A 89 6.98 11.20 -11.04
N ILE A 90 6.04 12.01 -11.48
CA ILE A 90 4.73 12.14 -10.84
C ILE A 90 3.67 11.48 -11.69
N ILE A 91 2.92 10.56 -11.11
CA ILE A 91 1.75 9.95 -11.72
C ILE A 91 0.52 10.47 -11.00
N SER A 92 -0.30 11.25 -11.69
CA SER A 92 -1.57 11.75 -11.14
C SER A 92 -2.63 10.67 -11.34
N LEU A 93 -3.11 10.11 -10.23
CA LEU A 93 -4.04 8.99 -10.23
C LEU A 93 -5.44 9.50 -9.90
N GLN A 94 -6.38 9.16 -10.77
CA GLN A 94 -7.81 9.48 -10.59
C GLN A 94 -8.60 8.22 -10.28
N ALA A 95 -9.81 8.42 -9.72
CA ALA A 95 -10.69 7.30 -9.38
C ALA A 95 -10.91 6.37 -10.58
N GLY A 96 -10.79 5.08 -10.33
CA GLY A 96 -10.90 4.05 -11.37
C GLY A 96 -9.59 3.68 -12.06
N GLN A 97 -8.50 4.37 -11.73
CA GLN A 97 -7.18 4.12 -12.30
C GLN A 97 -6.27 3.40 -11.32
N ALA A 98 -5.34 2.64 -11.87
CA ALA A 98 -4.31 1.97 -11.09
C ALA A 98 -2.93 2.40 -11.54
N ALA A 99 -2.02 2.51 -10.57
CA ALA A 99 -0.59 2.68 -10.83
C ALA A 99 0.13 1.41 -10.38
N ILE A 100 1.14 1.02 -11.14
CA ILE A 100 2.06 -0.05 -10.73
C ILE A 100 3.36 0.63 -10.34
N VAL A 101 3.74 0.48 -9.07
CA VAL A 101 5.01 0.98 -8.54
C VAL A 101 6.01 -0.18 -8.61
N PRO A 102 7.06 -0.08 -9.43
CA PRO A 102 8.04 -1.15 -9.52
C PRO A 102 8.73 -1.39 -8.17
N ARG A 103 9.12 -2.64 -7.92
CA ARG A 103 9.94 -2.95 -6.75
C ARG A 103 11.23 -2.14 -6.77
N GLU A 104 11.76 -1.90 -5.58
CA GLU A 104 13.04 -1.19 -5.39
C GLU A 104 12.96 0.32 -5.71
N ILE A 105 11.79 0.86 -6.04
CA ILE A 105 11.61 2.28 -6.31
C ILE A 105 11.06 2.97 -5.06
N TRP A 106 11.80 3.97 -4.58
CA TRP A 106 11.32 4.84 -3.51
C TRP A 106 10.17 5.70 -4.02
N HIS A 107 9.10 5.76 -3.26
CA HIS A 107 7.91 6.50 -3.65
C HIS A 107 7.16 7.03 -2.43
N HIS A 108 6.33 8.03 -2.65
CA HIS A 108 5.39 8.52 -1.66
C HIS A 108 4.10 8.98 -2.36
N LEU A 109 3.07 9.20 -1.56
CA LEU A 109 1.75 9.58 -2.05
C LEU A 109 1.40 10.97 -1.55
N VAL A 110 0.83 11.79 -2.43
CA VAL A 110 0.38 13.15 -2.10
C VAL A 110 -1.13 13.21 -2.33
N MET A 111 -1.88 13.58 -1.28
CA MET A 111 -3.33 13.71 -1.39
C MET A 111 -3.69 14.97 -2.16
N ARG A 112 -4.57 14.82 -3.16
CA ARG A 112 -5.20 15.95 -3.86
C ARG A 112 -6.62 16.14 -3.41
N HIS A 113 -7.39 15.05 -3.29
CA HIS A 113 -8.74 15.03 -2.72
C HIS A 113 -8.90 13.79 -1.86
N PRO A 114 -9.61 13.87 -0.73
CA PRO A 114 -9.87 12.71 0.12
C PRO A 114 -10.58 11.58 -0.60
N GLY A 115 -10.32 10.35 -0.18
CA GLY A 115 -10.95 9.20 -0.82
C GLY A 115 -10.50 7.88 -0.23
N LYS A 116 -10.54 6.84 -1.07
CA LYS A 116 -10.17 5.47 -0.70
C LYS A 116 -9.18 4.91 -1.71
N LEU A 117 -8.20 4.19 -1.21
CA LEU A 117 -7.15 3.57 -2.01
C LEU A 117 -7.12 2.08 -1.72
N PHE A 118 -7.19 1.26 -2.76
CA PHE A 118 -6.93 -0.17 -2.69
C PHE A 118 -5.47 -0.42 -3.06
N PHE A 119 -4.81 -1.26 -2.30
CA PHE A 119 -3.40 -1.58 -2.55
C PHE A 119 -3.16 -3.09 -2.50
N ILE A 120 -2.14 -3.52 -3.25
CA ILE A 120 -1.49 -4.82 -3.08
C ILE A 120 0.00 -4.54 -3.00
N ASN A 121 0.63 -4.91 -1.89
CA ASN A 121 2.07 -4.75 -1.72
C ASN A 121 2.68 -5.87 -0.89
N SER A 122 4.01 -5.94 -0.89
CA SER A 122 4.77 -6.82 -0.02
C SER A 122 5.34 -6.00 1.13
N ARG A 123 5.16 -6.50 2.37
CA ARG A 123 5.76 -5.87 3.56
C ARG A 123 7.14 -6.43 3.87
N THR A 124 7.53 -7.51 3.20
CA THR A 124 8.82 -8.16 3.43
C THR A 124 9.96 -7.24 2.99
N GLY A 125 10.84 -6.92 3.93
CA GLY A 125 11.99 -6.07 3.65
C GLY A 125 11.65 -4.62 3.34
N MET A 126 10.39 -4.19 3.52
CA MET A 126 9.98 -2.82 3.28
C MET A 126 10.86 -1.84 4.05
N GLN A 127 11.26 -0.78 3.38
CA GLN A 127 12.05 0.29 3.96
C GLN A 127 11.26 1.60 3.92
N GLY A 128 11.52 2.45 4.89
CA GLY A 128 10.93 3.79 4.96
C GLY A 128 12.00 4.83 5.26
N ARG A 129 11.79 6.05 4.74
CA ARG A 129 12.64 7.20 5.04
C ARG A 129 11.82 8.48 4.89
N HIS A 130 12.28 9.56 5.50
CA HIS A 130 11.65 10.87 5.31
C HIS A 130 11.86 11.36 3.88
N VAL A 131 10.84 12.04 3.37
CA VAL A 131 10.90 12.71 2.07
C VAL A 131 11.97 13.79 2.08
#